data_20d74768ed1c193b8be9c0539964676f
#
_entry.id   20d74768ed1c193b8be9c0539964676f
#
_cell.length_a   1.000
_cell.length_b   1.000
_cell.length_c   1.000
_cell.angle_alpha   90.00
_cell.angle_beta   90.00
_cell.angle_gamma   90.00
#
_symmetry.space_group_name_H-M   'P 1'
#
loop_
_entity.id
_entity.type
_entity.pdbx_description
1 polymer ?
#
loop_
_entity_poly.entity_id
_entity_poly.type
_entity_poly.pdbx_seq_one_letter_code
_entity_poly.pdbx_strand_id
1 'polypeptide(L)'
;MKKIIAMLMLILSTLSFAAKKLYVGTNAEFKPYEYLENNKMVGFDIEFMELLAKKLGYEVKWQNMSFDGLLPALQMKKIDAVIAGMSATPEREKAVSFSVPYIFFESGHDVIVNSKSTFKTKNDLKGKTIGVQLGTIQEQFAKENGSNPRLYNSFTEAFLDLQNQKIDGVIIASTSATEYLKTMKGIKKIDTIKDKSPKAAIAFRKADTKLAKEFSDAILELKTSDEYAKLIKKYFPEHYNDFIASIKKK
;
A
#
# COMPACT_ATOMS: atom_id res chain seq x y z
N MET A 1 13.04 42.17 -40.98
CA MET A 1 12.14 42.17 -39.82
C MET A 1 11.26 40.93 -39.75
N LYS A 2 10.54 40.53 -40.81
CA LYS A 2 9.66 39.30 -40.77
C LYS A 2 10.40 38.00 -40.46
N LYS A 3 11.66 37.80 -40.90
CA LYS A 3 12.48 36.60 -40.64
C LYS A 3 12.99 36.52 -39.18
N ILE A 4 13.23 37.68 -38.55
CA ILE A 4 13.68 37.74 -37.13
C ILE A 4 12.51 37.43 -36.18
N ILE A 5 11.30 37.89 -36.52
CA ILE A 5 10.09 37.60 -35.74
C ILE A 5 9.73 36.11 -35.80
N ALA A 6 9.90 35.47 -36.99
CA ALA A 6 9.68 34.02 -37.12
C ALA A 6 10.70 33.19 -36.32
N MET A 7 11.95 33.62 -36.20
CA MET A 7 12.98 32.96 -35.41
C MET A 7 12.76 33.13 -33.88
N LEU A 8 12.22 34.28 -33.45
CA LEU A 8 11.84 34.49 -32.05
C LEU A 8 10.62 33.64 -31.64
N MET A 9 9.64 33.43 -32.54
CA MET A 9 8.49 32.53 -32.24
C MET A 9 8.88 31.07 -32.19
N LEU A 10 9.95 30.61 -32.85
CA LEU A 10 10.43 29.23 -32.78
C LEU A 10 11.16 28.93 -31.46
N ILE A 11 11.71 29.95 -30.78
CA ILE A 11 12.42 29.79 -29.50
C ILE A 11 11.44 29.73 -28.32
N LEU A 12 10.22 30.23 -28.44
CA LEU A 12 9.20 30.20 -27.40
C LEU A 12 8.48 28.82 -27.26
N SER A 13 8.70 27.90 -28.20
CA SER A 13 7.94 26.63 -28.25
C SER A 13 8.60 25.43 -27.54
N THR A 14 9.72 25.62 -26.81
CA THR A 14 10.43 24.54 -26.15
C THR A 14 10.70 24.75 -24.65
N LEU A 15 9.83 25.46 -23.96
CA LEU A 15 9.78 25.34 -22.51
C LEU A 15 9.07 24.01 -22.18
N SER A 16 9.73 22.89 -22.54
CA SER A 16 9.40 21.60 -21.94
C SER A 16 9.73 21.71 -20.46
N PHE A 17 8.73 21.95 -19.62
CA PHE A 17 8.88 21.83 -18.18
C PHE A 17 9.24 20.35 -17.92
N ALA A 18 10.54 20.08 -17.69
CA ALA A 18 10.96 18.77 -17.22
C ALA A 18 10.17 18.46 -15.95
N ALA A 19 9.42 17.39 -15.96
CA ALA A 19 8.63 16.97 -14.79
C ALA A 19 9.56 16.88 -13.57
N LYS A 20 9.12 17.45 -12.44
CA LYS A 20 9.88 17.42 -11.21
C LYS A 20 9.97 15.98 -10.70
N LYS A 21 11.18 15.47 -10.44
CA LYS A 21 11.35 14.12 -9.91
C LYS A 21 10.76 14.03 -8.50
N LEU A 22 10.03 12.93 -8.25
CA LEU A 22 9.48 12.57 -6.94
C LEU A 22 10.00 11.17 -6.59
N TYR A 23 10.82 11.08 -5.55
CA TYR A 23 11.33 9.80 -5.05
C TYR A 23 10.30 9.15 -4.13
N VAL A 24 9.76 8.00 -4.52
CA VAL A 24 8.67 7.32 -3.82
C VAL A 24 9.15 5.97 -3.30
N GLY A 25 9.06 5.78 -1.98
CA GLY A 25 9.32 4.52 -1.33
C GLY A 25 8.11 3.60 -1.34
N THR A 26 8.34 2.31 -1.56
CA THR A 26 7.35 1.25 -1.48
C THR A 26 8.00 -0.05 -1.02
N ASN A 27 7.18 -1.06 -0.65
CA ASN A 27 7.66 -2.41 -0.35
C ASN A 27 6.98 -3.41 -1.30
N ALA A 28 7.61 -3.69 -2.43
CA ALA A 28 7.01 -4.43 -3.55
C ALA A 28 6.88 -5.94 -3.28
N GLU A 29 6.24 -6.30 -2.15
CA GLU A 29 5.95 -7.68 -1.71
C GLU A 29 4.50 -7.85 -1.22
N PHE A 30 3.62 -6.86 -1.46
CA PHE A 30 2.29 -6.79 -0.89
C PHE A 30 1.20 -6.77 -1.96
N LYS A 31 1.04 -7.88 -2.69
CA LYS A 31 0.00 -8.04 -3.73
C LYS A 31 -1.41 -7.97 -3.10
N PRO A 32 -2.38 -7.25 -3.73
CA PRO A 32 -2.34 -6.63 -5.05
C PRO A 32 -1.91 -5.15 -5.04
N TYR A 33 -1.44 -4.61 -3.91
CA TYR A 33 -1.08 -3.20 -3.77
C TYR A 33 0.23 -2.85 -4.51
N GLU A 34 1.34 -3.48 -4.13
CA GLU A 34 2.65 -3.32 -4.74
C GLU A 34 3.42 -4.64 -4.69
N TYR A 35 3.88 -5.09 -5.85
CA TYR A 35 4.62 -6.36 -5.96
C TYR A 35 5.52 -6.38 -7.19
N LEU A 36 6.44 -7.33 -7.21
CA LEU A 36 7.28 -7.57 -8.38
C LEU A 36 6.63 -8.61 -9.30
N GLU A 37 6.50 -8.26 -10.56
CA GLU A 37 6.13 -9.18 -11.63
C GLU A 37 7.12 -9.02 -12.79
N ASN A 38 7.82 -10.09 -13.16
CA ASN A 38 8.88 -10.07 -14.17
C ASN A 38 9.92 -8.95 -13.91
N ASN A 39 10.38 -8.80 -12.68
CA ASN A 39 11.32 -7.77 -12.20
C ASN A 39 10.81 -6.31 -12.36
N LYS A 40 9.54 -6.10 -12.61
CA LYS A 40 8.92 -4.77 -12.64
C LYS A 40 8.02 -4.58 -11.43
N MET A 41 8.08 -3.43 -10.82
CA MET A 41 7.11 -3.07 -9.79
C MET A 41 5.77 -2.79 -10.46
N VAL A 42 4.73 -3.48 -9.98
CA VAL A 42 3.35 -3.38 -10.46
C VAL A 42 2.40 -3.41 -9.26
N GLY A 43 1.14 -3.11 -9.49
CA GLY A 43 0.11 -3.16 -8.45
C GLY A 43 -0.70 -1.87 -8.39
N PHE A 44 -1.72 -1.89 -7.54
CA PHE A 44 -2.62 -0.76 -7.38
C PHE A 44 -1.87 0.52 -6.95
N ASP A 45 -1.04 0.42 -5.91
CA ASP A 45 -0.29 1.55 -5.36
C ASP A 45 0.69 2.15 -6.40
N ILE A 46 1.30 1.28 -7.22
CA ILE A 46 2.21 1.70 -8.28
C ILE A 46 1.46 2.52 -9.34
N GLU A 47 0.40 1.95 -9.91
CA GLU A 47 -0.36 2.63 -10.98
C GLU A 47 -1.10 3.86 -10.46
N PHE A 48 -1.62 3.81 -9.23
CA PHE A 48 -2.30 4.94 -8.62
C PHE A 48 -1.34 6.10 -8.34
N MET A 49 -0.15 5.82 -7.81
CA MET A 49 0.86 6.85 -7.58
C MET A 49 1.35 7.48 -8.87
N GLU A 50 1.55 6.70 -9.93
CA GLU A 50 1.93 7.21 -11.25
C GLU A 50 0.84 8.11 -11.85
N LEU A 51 -0.44 7.73 -11.67
CA LEU A 51 -1.59 8.54 -12.09
C LEU A 51 -1.63 9.88 -11.35
N LEU A 52 -1.47 9.87 -10.02
CA LEU A 52 -1.40 11.08 -9.19
C LEU A 52 -0.23 11.97 -9.60
N ALA A 53 0.96 11.39 -9.70
CA ALA A 53 2.18 12.11 -10.03
C ALA A 53 2.07 12.77 -11.42
N LYS A 54 1.57 12.05 -12.41
CA LYS A 54 1.31 12.58 -13.75
C LYS A 54 0.36 13.78 -13.71
N LYS A 55 -0.75 13.68 -12.95
CA LYS A 55 -1.71 14.78 -12.78
C LYS A 55 -1.07 16.01 -12.16
N LEU A 56 -0.15 15.83 -11.23
CA LEU A 56 0.55 16.90 -10.50
C LEU A 56 1.84 17.37 -11.18
N GLY A 57 2.23 16.82 -12.35
CA GLY A 57 3.42 17.21 -13.09
C GLY A 57 4.73 16.65 -12.52
N TYR A 58 4.68 15.54 -11.76
CA TYR A 58 5.84 14.83 -11.25
C TYR A 58 6.20 13.61 -12.09
N GLU A 59 7.50 13.25 -12.09
CA GLU A 59 8.05 11.98 -12.57
C GLU A 59 8.42 11.11 -11.38
N VAL A 60 7.77 9.97 -11.21
CA VAL A 60 8.05 9.06 -10.09
C VAL A 60 9.40 8.36 -10.28
N LYS A 61 10.19 8.33 -9.22
CA LYS A 61 11.44 7.54 -9.09
C LYS A 61 11.26 6.56 -7.93
N TRP A 62 10.90 5.34 -8.28
CA TRP A 62 10.60 4.30 -7.31
C TRP A 62 11.85 3.85 -6.53
N GLN A 63 11.66 3.63 -5.22
CA GLN A 63 12.64 3.06 -4.30
C GLN A 63 11.99 1.89 -3.56
N ASN A 64 12.36 0.66 -3.95
CA ASN A 64 11.89 -0.55 -3.26
C ASN A 64 12.79 -0.84 -2.06
N MET A 65 12.18 -1.00 -0.87
CA MET A 65 12.89 -1.30 0.38
C MET A 65 11.99 -2.04 1.36
N SER A 66 12.55 -2.52 2.48
CA SER A 66 11.75 -3.15 3.55
C SER A 66 10.72 -2.18 4.12
N PHE A 67 9.56 -2.70 4.53
CA PHE A 67 8.44 -1.87 5.01
C PHE A 67 8.81 -1.02 6.23
N ASP A 68 9.50 -1.58 7.19
CA ASP A 68 10.00 -0.89 8.41
C ASP A 68 11.02 0.22 8.10
N GLY A 69 11.73 0.11 6.96
CA GLY A 69 12.69 1.11 6.49
C GLY A 69 12.06 2.34 5.82
N LEU A 70 10.78 2.28 5.41
CA LEU A 70 10.13 3.33 4.61
C LEU A 70 10.03 4.68 5.35
N LEU A 71 9.47 4.70 6.56
CA LEU A 71 9.32 5.95 7.32
C LEU A 71 10.67 6.54 7.77
N PRO A 72 11.64 5.76 8.25
CA PRO A 72 13.01 6.24 8.44
C PRO A 72 13.64 6.85 7.19
N ALA A 73 13.52 6.22 6.01
CA ALA A 73 14.05 6.76 4.76
C ALA A 73 13.39 8.10 4.38
N LEU A 74 12.07 8.22 4.61
CA LEU A 74 11.32 9.45 4.40
C LEU A 74 11.82 10.58 5.31
N GLN A 75 12.00 10.31 6.60
CA GLN A 75 12.52 11.27 7.58
C GLN A 75 13.95 11.72 7.27
N MET A 76 14.80 10.80 6.78
CA MET A 76 16.17 11.08 6.35
C MET A 76 16.26 11.76 4.97
N LYS A 77 15.12 12.10 4.35
CA LYS A 77 15.05 12.76 3.02
C LYS A 77 15.65 11.93 1.88
N LYS A 78 15.72 10.60 2.03
CA LYS A 78 16.13 9.69 0.95
C LYS A 78 15.02 9.46 -0.08
N ILE A 79 13.78 9.66 0.35
CA ILE A 79 12.56 9.62 -0.45
C ILE A 79 11.67 10.80 -0.08
N ASP A 80 10.71 11.16 -0.95
CA ASP A 80 9.81 12.29 -0.79
C ASP A 80 8.41 11.87 -0.34
N ALA A 81 8.01 10.65 -0.67
CA ALA A 81 6.72 10.08 -0.32
C ALA A 81 6.83 8.57 -0.10
N VAL A 82 5.86 8.00 0.61
CA VAL A 82 5.69 6.54 0.77
C VAL A 82 4.26 6.17 0.39
N ILE A 83 4.13 5.17 -0.49
CA ILE A 83 2.89 4.48 -0.76
C ILE A 83 3.15 2.97 -0.70
N ALA A 84 2.47 2.25 0.22
CA ALA A 84 2.76 0.86 0.54
C ALA A 84 1.62 0.18 1.33
N GLY A 85 0.36 0.36 0.91
CA GLY A 85 -0.78 -0.13 1.67
C GLY A 85 -0.81 0.37 3.12
N MET A 86 -0.08 1.44 3.43
CA MET A 86 0.26 1.87 4.79
C MET A 86 -0.91 2.60 5.46
N SER A 87 -1.45 2.05 6.56
CA SER A 87 -2.45 2.70 7.39
C SER A 87 -1.89 3.94 8.09
N ALA A 88 -2.64 5.06 8.08
CA ALA A 88 -2.30 6.31 8.76
C ALA A 88 -2.62 6.22 10.25
N THR A 89 -1.89 5.38 10.99
CA THR A 89 -2.13 5.20 12.43
C THR A 89 -1.70 6.42 13.25
N PRO A 90 -2.34 6.70 14.41
CA PRO A 90 -1.94 7.81 15.28
C PRO A 90 -0.46 7.76 15.69
N GLU A 91 0.12 6.56 15.80
CA GLU A 91 1.55 6.42 16.13
C GLU A 91 2.43 6.91 14.98
N ARG A 92 2.11 6.54 13.73
CA ARG A 92 2.84 6.99 12.54
C ARG A 92 2.65 8.49 12.30
N GLU A 93 1.47 9.03 12.60
CA GLU A 93 1.18 10.48 12.49
C GLU A 93 2.02 11.35 13.39
N LYS A 94 2.58 10.82 14.49
CA LYS A 94 3.54 11.56 15.32
C LYS A 94 4.82 11.91 14.54
N ALA A 95 5.24 11.03 13.63
CA ALA A 95 6.51 11.11 12.92
C ALA A 95 6.40 11.71 11.50
N VAL A 96 5.25 11.52 10.82
CA VAL A 96 5.03 11.90 9.43
C VAL A 96 3.66 12.56 9.24
N SER A 97 3.42 13.15 8.07
CA SER A 97 2.11 13.62 7.62
C SER A 97 1.54 12.64 6.61
N PHE A 98 0.23 12.45 6.61
CA PHE A 98 -0.45 11.62 5.64
C PHE A 98 -1.37 12.44 4.74
N SER A 99 -1.58 11.94 3.53
CA SER A 99 -2.69 12.38 2.68
C SER A 99 -4.03 11.94 3.26
N VAL A 100 -5.13 12.37 2.64
CA VAL A 100 -6.41 11.66 2.80
C VAL A 100 -6.24 10.21 2.34
N PRO A 101 -7.01 9.25 2.90
CA PRO A 101 -6.96 7.86 2.48
C PRO A 101 -7.26 7.68 0.99
N TYR A 102 -6.50 6.82 0.32
CA TYR A 102 -6.72 6.49 -1.09
C TYR A 102 -7.48 5.17 -1.31
N ILE A 103 -7.60 4.33 -0.28
CA ILE A 103 -8.47 3.14 -0.25
C ILE A 103 -9.76 3.48 0.51
N PHE A 104 -10.92 3.14 -0.06
CA PHE A 104 -12.24 3.57 0.44
C PHE A 104 -13.14 2.43 0.93
N PHE A 105 -12.78 1.18 0.66
CA PHE A 105 -13.49 0.01 1.18
C PHE A 105 -12.95 -0.39 2.55
N GLU A 106 -13.78 -1.08 3.32
CA GLU A 106 -13.33 -1.68 4.57
C GLU A 106 -12.47 -2.91 4.27
N SER A 107 -11.40 -3.04 5.03
CA SER A 107 -10.52 -4.19 4.98
C SER A 107 -10.45 -4.84 6.37
N GLY A 108 -10.16 -6.13 6.40
CA GLY A 108 -9.83 -6.87 7.61
C GLY A 108 -8.45 -7.49 7.47
N HIS A 109 -8.05 -8.23 8.49
CA HIS A 109 -6.82 -9.03 8.47
C HIS A 109 -7.19 -10.49 8.69
N ASP A 110 -6.82 -11.33 7.73
CA ASP A 110 -7.10 -12.75 7.78
C ASP A 110 -6.05 -13.48 8.62
N VAL A 111 -6.55 -14.42 9.39
CA VAL A 111 -5.74 -15.37 10.14
C VAL A 111 -5.59 -16.62 9.30
N ILE A 112 -4.37 -16.87 8.84
CA ILE A 112 -4.02 -17.99 7.97
C ILE A 112 -3.21 -19.01 8.80
N VAL A 113 -3.56 -20.28 8.69
CA VAL A 113 -2.86 -21.37 9.36
C VAL A 113 -2.53 -22.48 8.36
N ASN A 114 -1.67 -23.43 8.76
CA ASN A 114 -1.44 -24.64 7.96
C ASN A 114 -2.76 -25.42 7.82
N SER A 115 -3.04 -25.99 6.66
CA SER A 115 -4.29 -26.72 6.38
C SER A 115 -4.53 -27.91 7.33
N LYS A 116 -3.44 -28.51 7.85
CA LYS A 116 -3.49 -29.60 8.84
C LYS A 116 -3.75 -29.12 10.27
N SER A 117 -3.71 -27.80 10.53
CA SER A 117 -3.97 -27.24 11.85
C SER A 117 -5.40 -27.52 12.30
N THR A 118 -5.57 -27.76 13.60
CA THR A 118 -6.87 -27.92 14.27
C THR A 118 -7.48 -26.60 14.74
N PHE A 119 -6.74 -25.48 14.61
CA PHE A 119 -7.23 -24.15 15.00
C PHE A 119 -8.42 -23.72 14.12
N LYS A 120 -9.41 -23.09 14.73
CA LYS A 120 -10.67 -22.68 14.09
C LYS A 120 -10.90 -21.17 14.14
N THR A 121 -10.35 -20.50 15.15
CA THR A 121 -10.53 -19.06 15.39
C THR A 121 -9.21 -18.42 15.79
N LYS A 122 -9.15 -17.09 15.74
CA LYS A 122 -8.01 -16.33 16.25
C LYS A 122 -7.72 -16.57 17.75
N ASN A 123 -8.73 -16.97 18.53
CA ASN A 123 -8.54 -17.23 19.96
C ASN A 123 -7.67 -18.46 20.23
N ASP A 124 -7.64 -19.42 19.29
CA ASP A 124 -6.80 -20.61 19.38
C ASP A 124 -5.31 -20.28 19.22
N LEU A 125 -4.99 -19.06 18.80
CA LEU A 125 -3.63 -18.58 18.60
C LEU A 125 -2.99 -17.94 19.84
N LYS A 126 -3.70 -17.86 20.98
CA LYS A 126 -3.12 -17.35 22.22
C LYS A 126 -1.90 -18.19 22.64
N GLY A 127 -0.78 -17.50 22.91
CA GLY A 127 0.50 -18.13 23.21
C GLY A 127 1.18 -18.83 22.04
N LYS A 128 0.60 -18.79 20.82
CA LYS A 128 1.15 -19.38 19.59
C LYS A 128 2.07 -18.42 18.85
N THR A 129 2.95 -18.97 18.03
CA THR A 129 3.88 -18.17 17.21
C THR A 129 3.21 -17.75 15.91
N ILE A 130 3.04 -16.42 15.72
CA ILE A 130 2.37 -15.84 14.56
C ILE A 130 3.36 -15.05 13.73
N GLY A 131 3.50 -15.41 12.46
CA GLY A 131 4.30 -14.67 11.48
C GLY A 131 3.59 -13.36 11.08
N VAL A 132 4.33 -12.27 11.16
CA VAL A 132 3.89 -10.93 10.75
C VAL A 132 5.07 -10.19 10.13
N GLN A 133 4.80 -9.25 9.24
CA GLN A 133 5.87 -8.42 8.70
C GLN A 133 6.25 -7.32 9.71
N LEU A 134 7.55 -7.08 9.85
CA LEU A 134 8.13 -6.09 10.76
C LEU A 134 7.59 -4.68 10.50
N GLY A 135 7.19 -4.00 11.55
CA GLY A 135 6.70 -2.61 11.51
C GLY A 135 5.26 -2.45 11.02
N THR A 136 4.53 -3.56 10.78
CA THR A 136 3.14 -3.53 10.32
C THR A 136 2.15 -3.51 11.50
N ILE A 137 0.89 -3.13 11.22
CA ILE A 137 -0.18 -3.18 12.24
C ILE A 137 -0.56 -4.62 12.62
N GLN A 138 -0.25 -5.60 11.78
CA GLN A 138 -0.47 -7.01 12.05
C GLN A 138 0.37 -7.51 13.25
N GLU A 139 1.54 -6.92 13.46
CA GLU A 139 2.35 -7.17 14.66
C GLU A 139 1.59 -6.77 15.94
N GLN A 140 0.92 -5.61 15.90
CA GLN A 140 0.10 -5.14 17.01
C GLN A 140 -1.10 -6.08 17.23
N PHE A 141 -1.80 -6.48 16.17
CA PHE A 141 -2.93 -7.42 16.28
C PHE A 141 -2.52 -8.77 16.87
N ALA A 142 -1.35 -9.29 16.51
CA ALA A 142 -0.84 -10.53 17.10
C ALA A 142 -0.61 -10.38 18.62
N LYS A 143 0.00 -9.26 19.04
CA LYS A 143 0.22 -8.96 20.48
C LYS A 143 -1.11 -8.80 21.24
N GLU A 144 -2.05 -8.03 20.69
CA GLU A 144 -3.37 -7.80 21.30
C GLU A 144 -4.20 -9.07 21.42
N ASN A 145 -4.02 -10.01 20.49
CA ASN A 145 -4.64 -11.34 20.56
C ASN A 145 -3.97 -12.29 21.58
N GLY A 146 -2.87 -11.85 22.21
CA GLY A 146 -2.09 -12.67 23.15
C GLY A 146 -1.22 -13.72 22.46
N SER A 147 -0.90 -13.53 21.19
CA SER A 147 0.03 -14.38 20.43
C SER A 147 1.47 -13.88 20.55
N ASN A 148 2.42 -14.71 20.17
CA ASN A 148 3.85 -14.37 20.12
C ASN A 148 4.23 -14.01 18.66
N PRO A 149 4.38 -12.73 18.30
CA PRO A 149 4.73 -12.36 16.94
C PRO A 149 6.17 -12.77 16.62
N ARG A 150 6.36 -13.48 15.50
CA ARG A 150 7.64 -13.70 14.84
C ARG A 150 7.74 -12.76 13.66
N LEU A 151 8.73 -11.88 13.70
CA LEU A 151 8.90 -10.81 12.73
C LEU A 151 9.66 -11.30 11.51
N TYR A 152 9.16 -10.95 10.33
CA TYR A 152 9.74 -11.28 9.03
C TYR A 152 9.95 -10.00 8.21
N ASN A 153 10.92 -10.01 7.31
CA ASN A 153 11.08 -8.92 6.35
C ASN A 153 9.98 -8.95 5.28
N SER A 154 9.50 -10.15 4.93
CA SER A 154 8.44 -10.34 3.95
C SER A 154 7.37 -11.34 4.41
N PHE A 155 6.14 -11.19 3.89
CA PHE A 155 5.10 -12.19 4.10
C PHE A 155 5.41 -13.51 3.39
N THR A 156 6.16 -13.49 2.28
CA THR A 156 6.59 -14.72 1.59
C THR A 156 7.40 -15.62 2.51
N GLU A 157 8.35 -15.05 3.26
CA GLU A 157 9.15 -15.80 4.26
C GLU A 157 8.26 -16.38 5.37
N ALA A 158 7.31 -15.57 5.89
CA ALA A 158 6.37 -16.03 6.92
C ALA A 158 5.51 -17.19 6.43
N PHE A 159 4.99 -17.13 5.20
CA PHE A 159 4.19 -18.20 4.62
C PHE A 159 5.01 -19.48 4.33
N LEU A 160 6.26 -19.36 3.94
CA LEU A 160 7.16 -20.53 3.80
C LEU A 160 7.38 -21.22 5.15
N ASP A 161 7.59 -20.46 6.22
CA ASP A 161 7.72 -21.01 7.57
C ASP A 161 6.41 -21.60 8.09
N LEU A 162 5.25 -21.02 7.71
CA LEU A 162 3.93 -21.59 8.01
C LEU A 162 3.71 -22.93 7.30
N GLN A 163 4.04 -23.03 6.01
CA GLN A 163 3.95 -24.31 5.27
C GLN A 163 4.82 -25.38 5.90
N ASN A 164 6.03 -25.01 6.34
CA ASN A 164 6.98 -25.91 7.01
C ASN A 164 6.65 -26.13 8.49
N GLN A 165 5.51 -25.62 9.00
CA GLN A 165 5.05 -25.77 10.39
C GLN A 165 6.04 -25.24 11.44
N LYS A 166 6.88 -24.26 11.09
CA LYS A 166 7.81 -23.58 12.01
C LYS A 166 7.14 -22.46 12.81
N ILE A 167 5.96 -22.02 12.36
CA ILE A 167 5.05 -21.09 13.02
C ILE A 167 3.62 -21.62 12.94
N ASP A 168 2.76 -21.13 13.83
CA ASP A 168 1.39 -21.63 13.99
C ASP A 168 0.39 -20.91 13.06
N GLY A 169 0.67 -19.67 12.68
CA GLY A 169 -0.19 -18.88 11.79
C GLY A 169 0.49 -17.64 11.22
N VAL A 170 -0.20 -16.97 10.32
CA VAL A 170 0.16 -15.65 9.75
C VAL A 170 -1.06 -14.74 9.84
N ILE A 171 -0.87 -13.47 10.22
CA ILE A 171 -1.89 -12.43 10.12
C ILE A 171 -1.47 -11.48 9.01
N ILE A 172 -2.36 -11.29 8.03
CA ILE A 172 -2.12 -10.46 6.84
C ILE A 172 -3.42 -9.79 6.38
N ALA A 173 -3.37 -8.65 5.67
CA ALA A 173 -4.56 -8.02 5.11
C ALA A 173 -5.36 -9.00 4.24
N SER A 174 -6.69 -8.99 4.36
CA SER A 174 -7.58 -9.96 3.69
C SER A 174 -7.44 -9.96 2.18
N THR A 175 -7.21 -8.79 1.56
CA THR A 175 -6.95 -8.67 0.12
C THR A 175 -5.69 -9.42 -0.30
N SER A 176 -4.60 -9.26 0.47
CA SER A 176 -3.32 -9.97 0.21
C SER A 176 -3.42 -11.45 0.58
N ALA A 177 -4.14 -11.80 1.67
CA ALA A 177 -4.40 -13.20 2.04
C ALA A 177 -5.04 -13.97 0.88
N THR A 178 -5.99 -13.34 0.17
CA THR A 178 -6.66 -13.94 -0.98
C THR A 178 -5.67 -14.37 -2.05
N GLU A 179 -4.64 -13.57 -2.32
CA GLU A 179 -3.62 -13.89 -3.32
C GLU A 179 -2.74 -15.08 -2.90
N TYR A 180 -2.33 -15.13 -1.63
CA TYR A 180 -1.60 -16.28 -1.09
C TYR A 180 -2.43 -17.56 -1.10
N LEU A 181 -3.71 -17.49 -0.71
CA LEU A 181 -4.63 -18.64 -0.72
C LEU A 181 -4.90 -19.19 -2.13
N LYS A 182 -4.83 -18.36 -3.18
CA LYS A 182 -4.95 -18.80 -4.58
C LYS A 182 -3.70 -19.55 -5.06
N THR A 183 -2.52 -19.15 -4.60
CA THR A 183 -1.23 -19.59 -5.18
C THR A 183 -0.51 -20.62 -4.31
N MET A 184 -0.68 -20.58 -3.01
CA MET A 184 0.00 -21.47 -2.07
C MET A 184 -0.92 -22.61 -1.60
N LYS A 185 -0.45 -23.85 -1.72
CA LYS A 185 -1.14 -25.04 -1.19
C LYS A 185 -0.78 -25.25 0.29
N GLY A 186 -1.62 -25.96 1.02
CA GLY A 186 -1.34 -26.38 2.39
C GLY A 186 -1.56 -25.31 3.45
N ILE A 187 -2.23 -24.22 3.10
CA ILE A 187 -2.68 -23.18 4.04
C ILE A 187 -4.20 -22.99 3.95
N LYS A 188 -4.80 -22.47 5.00
CA LYS A 188 -6.22 -22.13 5.05
C LYS A 188 -6.47 -20.92 5.95
N LYS A 189 -7.50 -20.16 5.62
CA LYS A 189 -8.06 -19.12 6.47
C LYS A 189 -8.94 -19.74 7.55
N ILE A 190 -8.85 -19.22 8.77
CA ILE A 190 -9.69 -19.65 9.90
C ILE A 190 -10.52 -18.52 10.50
N ASP A 191 -10.08 -17.26 10.39
CA ASP A 191 -10.76 -16.12 10.99
C ASP A 191 -10.40 -14.83 10.26
N THR A 192 -11.11 -13.73 10.57
CA THR A 192 -10.79 -12.38 10.13
C THR A 192 -10.85 -11.42 11.32
N ILE A 193 -9.77 -10.69 11.54
CA ILE A 193 -9.71 -9.58 12.49
C ILE A 193 -10.25 -8.34 11.77
N LYS A 194 -11.32 -7.74 12.30
CA LYS A 194 -11.84 -6.47 11.78
C LYS A 194 -10.84 -5.36 12.06
N ASP A 195 -10.46 -4.65 11.01
CA ASP A 195 -9.56 -3.52 11.13
C ASP A 195 -10.37 -2.23 11.38
N LYS A 196 -10.08 -1.57 12.49
CA LYS A 196 -10.62 -0.25 12.85
C LYS A 196 -9.60 0.87 12.63
N SER A 197 -8.40 0.53 12.17
CA SER A 197 -7.35 1.50 11.89
C SER A 197 -7.74 2.44 10.75
N PRO A 198 -7.17 3.65 10.71
CA PRO A 198 -7.30 4.51 9.54
C PRO A 198 -6.84 3.78 8.28
N LYS A 199 -7.54 4.03 7.17
CA LYS A 199 -7.25 3.38 5.89
C LYS A 199 -5.90 3.80 5.32
N ALA A 200 -5.42 3.07 4.31
CA ALA A 200 -4.15 3.35 3.67
C ALA A 200 -4.10 4.76 3.07
N ALA A 201 -3.00 5.47 3.35
CA ALA A 201 -2.74 6.83 2.90
C ALA A 201 -1.26 6.99 2.50
N ILE A 202 -0.97 8.02 1.69
CA ILE A 202 0.39 8.34 1.27
C ILE A 202 1.07 9.13 2.39
N ALA A 203 2.25 8.69 2.82
CA ALA A 203 3.02 9.38 3.85
C ALA A 203 4.02 10.37 3.23
N PHE A 204 4.16 11.52 3.88
CA PHE A 204 5.10 12.60 3.57
C PHE A 204 5.84 13.02 4.83
N ARG A 205 7.01 13.70 4.68
CA ARG A 205 7.67 14.27 5.85
C ARG A 205 6.73 15.22 6.60
N LYS A 206 6.89 15.31 7.90
CA LYS A 206 6.04 16.16 8.76
C LYS A 206 6.03 17.64 8.31
N ALA A 207 7.14 18.11 7.76
CA ALA A 207 7.28 19.48 7.26
C ALA A 207 6.68 19.71 5.84
N ASP A 208 6.42 18.65 5.08
CA ASP A 208 5.98 18.74 3.67
C ASP A 208 4.45 18.83 3.56
N THR A 209 3.82 19.63 4.42
CA THR A 209 2.35 19.77 4.52
C THR A 209 1.71 20.24 3.21
N LYS A 210 2.43 21.09 2.44
CA LYS A 210 1.96 21.55 1.14
C LYS A 210 1.87 20.39 0.14
N LEU A 211 2.89 19.54 0.09
CA LEU A 211 2.92 18.37 -0.79
C LEU A 211 1.83 17.35 -0.38
N ALA A 212 1.68 17.09 0.92
CA ALA A 212 0.63 16.23 1.45
C ALA A 212 -0.79 16.72 1.08
N LYS A 213 -1.00 18.05 1.13
CA LYS A 213 -2.27 18.67 0.70
C LYS A 213 -2.50 18.54 -0.80
N GLU A 214 -1.49 18.81 -1.61
CA GLU A 214 -1.52 18.71 -3.07
C GLU A 214 -1.94 17.29 -3.52
N PHE A 215 -1.33 16.27 -2.91
CA PHE A 215 -1.71 14.88 -3.16
C PHE A 215 -3.10 14.55 -2.62
N SER A 216 -3.48 15.07 -1.46
CA SER A 216 -4.84 14.89 -0.92
C SER A 216 -5.92 15.43 -1.82
N ASP A 217 -5.74 16.64 -2.35
CA ASP A 217 -6.67 17.26 -3.28
C ASP A 217 -6.78 16.43 -4.58
N ALA A 218 -5.65 15.97 -5.13
CA ALA A 218 -5.63 15.11 -6.31
C ALA A 218 -6.30 13.74 -6.07
N ILE A 219 -6.12 13.14 -4.88
CA ILE A 219 -6.81 11.91 -4.48
C ILE A 219 -8.32 12.13 -4.46
N LEU A 220 -8.78 13.22 -3.86
CA LEU A 220 -10.21 13.54 -3.78
C LEU A 220 -10.87 13.71 -5.16
N GLU A 221 -10.15 14.28 -6.12
CA GLU A 221 -10.62 14.38 -7.50
C GLU A 221 -10.61 13.02 -8.21
N LEU A 222 -9.50 12.28 -8.11
CA LEU A 222 -9.34 11.02 -8.84
C LEU A 222 -10.28 9.93 -8.36
N LYS A 223 -10.60 9.88 -7.05
CA LYS A 223 -11.46 8.81 -6.50
C LYS A 223 -12.87 8.73 -7.10
N THR A 224 -13.31 9.75 -7.83
CA THR A 224 -14.59 9.75 -8.55
C THR A 224 -14.41 9.60 -10.07
N SER A 225 -13.17 9.40 -10.54
CA SER A 225 -12.85 9.30 -11.96
C SER A 225 -12.98 7.87 -12.49
N ASP A 226 -13.13 7.77 -13.81
CA ASP A 226 -13.13 6.48 -14.51
C ASP A 226 -11.78 5.75 -14.40
N GLU A 227 -10.68 6.50 -14.32
CA GLU A 227 -9.33 5.95 -14.14
C GLU A 227 -9.24 5.20 -12.82
N TYR A 228 -9.69 5.80 -11.72
CA TYR A 228 -9.70 5.15 -10.43
C TYR A 228 -10.65 3.94 -10.41
N ALA A 229 -11.84 4.06 -11.02
CA ALA A 229 -12.77 2.94 -11.14
C ALA A 229 -12.16 1.75 -11.89
N LYS A 230 -11.36 2.00 -12.95
CA LYS A 230 -10.62 0.96 -13.68
C LYS A 230 -9.57 0.29 -12.80
N LEU A 231 -8.84 1.06 -11.97
CA LEU A 231 -7.87 0.49 -11.02
C LEU A 231 -8.54 -0.39 -9.97
N ILE A 232 -9.66 0.06 -9.37
CA ILE A 232 -10.44 -0.76 -8.44
C ILE A 232 -10.93 -2.04 -9.11
N LYS A 233 -11.49 -1.96 -10.32
CA LYS A 233 -11.94 -3.15 -11.05
C LYS A 233 -10.81 -4.13 -11.35
N LYS A 234 -9.62 -3.62 -11.64
CA LYS A 234 -8.42 -4.43 -11.98
C LYS A 234 -7.85 -5.15 -10.75
N TYR A 235 -7.71 -4.45 -9.63
CA TYR A 235 -6.96 -4.92 -8.47
C TYR A 235 -7.83 -5.42 -7.31
N PHE A 236 -9.07 -4.93 -7.23
CA PHE A 236 -10.05 -5.24 -6.18
C PHE A 236 -11.44 -5.49 -6.77
N PRO A 237 -11.59 -6.45 -7.70
CA PRO A 237 -12.84 -6.68 -8.42
C PRO A 237 -14.02 -6.97 -7.48
N GLU A 238 -13.77 -7.57 -6.30
CA GLU A 238 -14.77 -7.85 -5.28
C GLU A 238 -15.36 -6.59 -4.65
N HIS A 239 -14.62 -5.47 -4.63
CA HIS A 239 -15.06 -4.18 -4.09
C HIS A 239 -15.61 -3.22 -5.15
N TYR A 240 -15.55 -3.59 -6.44
CA TYR A 240 -15.91 -2.70 -7.54
C TYR A 240 -17.37 -2.24 -7.50
N ASN A 241 -18.31 -3.15 -7.28
CA ASN A 241 -19.73 -2.81 -7.25
C ASN A 241 -20.09 -1.89 -6.08
N ASP A 242 -19.53 -2.14 -4.90
CA ASP A 242 -19.72 -1.30 -3.71
C ASP A 242 -19.11 0.09 -3.92
N PHE A 243 -17.93 0.14 -4.54
CA PHE A 243 -17.31 1.39 -4.93
C PHE A 243 -18.20 2.20 -5.88
N ILE A 244 -18.69 1.62 -6.98
CA ILE A 244 -19.57 2.31 -7.94
C ILE A 244 -20.86 2.78 -7.28
N ALA A 245 -21.45 1.98 -6.38
CA ALA A 245 -22.62 2.41 -5.61
C ALA A 245 -22.35 3.61 -4.71
N SER A 246 -21.14 3.72 -4.14
CA SER A 246 -20.73 4.79 -3.24
C SER A 246 -20.55 6.14 -3.94
N ILE A 247 -20.10 6.16 -5.21
CA ILE A 247 -19.90 7.40 -5.98
C ILE A 247 -21.19 7.90 -6.65
N LYS A 248 -22.16 7.02 -6.92
CA LYS A 248 -23.47 7.40 -7.49
C LYS A 248 -24.43 8.01 -6.48
N LYS A 249 -24.17 7.87 -5.18
CA LYS A 249 -25.01 8.43 -4.10
C LYS A 249 -24.63 9.86 -3.71
N LYS A 250 -23.62 10.45 -4.34
CA LYS A 250 -23.19 11.84 -4.17
C LYS A 250 -23.64 12.69 -5.36
#